data_9c5915430fc117226efd57a0a1e4f04b
#
_entry.id   9c5915430fc117226efd57a0a1e4f04b
#
_cell.length_a   1.000
_cell.length_b   1.000
_cell.length_c   1.000
_cell.angle_alpha   90.00
_cell.angle_beta   90.00
_cell.angle_gamma   90.00
#
_symmetry.space_group_name_H-M   'P 1'
#
loop_
_entity.id
_entity.type
_entity.pdbx_description
1 polymer ?
#
loop_
_entity_poly.entity_id
_entity_poly.type
_entity_poly.pdbx_seq_one_letter_code
_entity_poly.pdbx_strand_id
1 'polypeptide(L)'
;MTTPAEGLRRLRDAAASGWLDAFCARHGVRVLTVFGSAGRGAANARDLDVGILTERGTPFDAVAAVADLVELTGTDAVDVAHLNRGGPVLRERALVGSVALYESVPGALADAQAIAIGERIETDPMRRLNLRLLAS
;
A
#
# COMPACT_ATOMS: atom_id res chain seq x y z
N MET A 1 19.98 11.77 5.43
CA MET A 1 18.94 11.00 4.74
C MET A 1 17.72 10.89 5.64
N THR A 2 16.55 11.03 5.08
CA THR A 2 15.28 10.98 5.82
C THR A 2 14.95 9.54 6.22
N THR A 3 14.45 9.34 7.44
CA THR A 3 14.04 8.02 7.90
C THR A 3 12.66 7.66 7.32
N PRO A 4 12.28 6.36 7.28
CA PRO A 4 10.92 5.97 6.89
C PRO A 4 9.82 6.61 7.73
N ALA A 5 10.04 6.80 9.04
CA ALA A 5 9.08 7.47 9.92
C ALA A 5 8.87 8.93 9.50
N GLU A 6 9.94 9.64 9.17
CA GLU A 6 9.87 11.01 8.65
C GLU A 6 9.22 11.04 7.26
N GLY A 7 9.48 10.04 6.43
CA GLY A 7 8.85 9.86 5.12
C GLY A 7 7.33 9.72 5.25
N LEU A 8 6.85 8.97 6.22
CA LEU A 8 5.42 8.85 6.49
C LEU A 8 4.81 10.21 6.89
N ARG A 9 5.50 10.98 7.73
CA ARG A 9 5.03 12.33 8.07
C ARG A 9 4.91 13.22 6.85
N ARG A 10 5.89 13.17 5.94
CA ARG A 10 5.85 13.93 4.69
C ARG A 10 4.70 13.48 3.79
N LEU A 11 4.39 12.18 3.76
CA LEU A 11 3.23 11.68 3.03
C LEU A 11 1.92 12.18 3.65
N ARG A 12 1.81 12.23 4.97
CA ARG A 12 0.63 12.79 5.64
C ARG A 12 0.47 14.27 5.31
N ASP A 13 1.55 15.02 5.31
CA ASP A 13 1.53 16.44 4.93
C ASP A 13 1.13 16.61 3.47
N ALA A 14 1.62 15.74 2.59
CA ALA A 14 1.26 15.73 1.18
C ALA A 14 -0.23 15.42 0.96
N ALA A 15 -0.80 14.54 1.79
CA ALA A 15 -2.23 14.24 1.76
C ALA A 15 -3.05 15.49 2.14
N ALA A 16 -2.60 16.23 3.15
CA ALA A 16 -3.27 17.44 3.59
C ALA A 16 -3.14 18.60 2.60
N SER A 17 -2.03 18.69 1.87
CA SER A 17 -1.72 19.80 0.96
C SER A 17 -2.29 19.63 -0.46
N GLY A 18 -2.80 18.45 -0.80
CA GLY A 18 -3.28 18.14 -2.13
C GLY A 18 -2.22 17.57 -3.09
N TRP A 19 -0.94 17.52 -2.68
CA TRP A 19 0.11 16.92 -3.50
C TRP A 19 -0.19 15.44 -3.79
N LEU A 20 -0.66 14.72 -2.77
CA LEU A 20 -0.94 13.31 -2.89
C LEU A 20 -2.10 13.06 -3.85
N ASP A 21 -3.12 13.91 -3.84
CA ASP A 21 -4.23 13.83 -4.80
C ASP A 21 -3.73 13.95 -6.24
N ALA A 22 -2.82 14.88 -6.50
CA ALA A 22 -2.24 15.06 -7.84
C ALA A 22 -1.39 13.86 -8.25
N PHE A 23 -0.58 13.33 -7.33
CA PHE A 23 0.21 12.12 -7.56
C PHE A 23 -0.71 10.94 -7.92
N CYS A 24 -1.75 10.73 -7.12
CA CYS A 24 -2.67 9.61 -7.32
C CYS A 24 -3.45 9.73 -8.62
N ALA A 25 -3.89 10.94 -8.98
CA ALA A 25 -4.56 11.18 -10.26
C ALA A 25 -3.64 10.86 -11.44
N ARG A 26 -2.38 11.26 -11.36
CA ARG A 26 -1.38 11.01 -12.41
C ARG A 26 -1.12 9.52 -12.62
N HIS A 27 -1.06 8.76 -11.54
CA HIS A 27 -0.74 7.34 -11.59
C HIS A 27 -1.96 6.41 -11.62
N GLY A 28 -3.17 6.95 -11.70
CA GLY A 28 -4.40 6.14 -11.72
C GLY A 28 -4.67 5.39 -10.43
N VAL A 29 -4.26 5.95 -9.30
CA VAL A 29 -4.39 5.31 -7.98
C VAL A 29 -5.82 5.44 -7.47
N ARG A 30 -6.38 4.31 -7.04
CA ARG A 30 -7.69 4.25 -6.37
C ARG A 30 -7.57 4.35 -4.87
N VAL A 31 -6.58 3.66 -4.28
CA VAL A 31 -6.31 3.66 -2.83
C VAL A 31 -4.80 3.64 -2.62
N LEU A 32 -4.33 4.45 -1.67
CA LEU A 32 -2.93 4.47 -1.26
C LEU A 32 -2.85 4.34 0.25
N THR A 33 -2.04 3.39 0.70
CA THR A 33 -1.82 3.13 2.12
C THR A 33 -0.33 3.05 2.45
N VAL A 34 0.01 3.19 3.73
CA VAL A 34 1.33 2.80 4.27
C VAL A 34 1.09 1.67 5.24
N PHE A 35 1.83 0.58 5.07
CA PHE A 35 1.71 -0.61 5.90
C PHE A 35 3.07 -1.06 6.42
N GLY A 36 3.15 -2.27 6.98
CA GLY A 36 4.39 -2.75 7.56
C GLY A 36 4.76 -2.00 8.83
N SER A 37 6.04 -2.00 9.19
CA SER A 37 6.51 -1.42 10.45
C SER A 37 6.34 0.10 10.51
N ALA A 38 6.59 0.82 9.42
CA ALA A 38 6.37 2.27 9.36
C ALA A 38 4.88 2.60 9.55
N GLY A 39 3.99 1.84 8.91
CA GLY A 39 2.53 2.01 9.06
C GLY A 39 2.05 1.76 10.48
N ARG A 40 2.73 0.91 11.24
CA ARG A 40 2.44 0.66 12.66
C ARG A 40 3.08 1.67 13.60
N GLY A 41 3.75 2.69 13.08
CA GLY A 41 4.36 3.75 13.86
C GLY A 41 5.74 3.44 14.44
N ALA A 42 6.41 2.40 13.92
CA ALA A 42 7.75 2.05 14.40
C ALA A 42 8.76 3.13 14.00
N ALA A 43 9.42 3.73 14.99
CA ALA A 43 10.42 4.78 14.77
C ALA A 43 11.68 4.24 14.09
N ASN A 44 11.96 2.95 14.24
CA ASN A 44 13.14 2.28 13.68
C ASN A 44 12.80 1.43 12.43
N ALA A 45 11.70 1.72 11.76
CA ALA A 45 11.34 1.02 10.54
C ALA A 45 12.45 1.17 9.50
N ARG A 46 12.76 0.08 8.78
CA ARG A 46 13.80 0.07 7.75
C ARG A 46 13.27 0.50 6.39
N ASP A 47 12.00 0.22 6.13
CA ASP A 47 11.35 0.49 4.86
C ASP A 47 10.08 1.29 5.06
N LEU A 48 9.73 2.06 4.03
CA LEU A 48 8.44 2.71 3.92
C LEU A 48 7.63 1.93 2.88
N ASP A 49 6.77 1.03 3.37
CA ASP A 49 5.96 0.17 2.53
C ASP A 49 4.69 0.90 2.11
N VAL A 50 4.59 1.20 0.83
CA VAL A 50 3.45 1.92 0.25
C VAL A 50 2.61 0.95 -0.57
N GLY A 51 1.35 0.76 -0.18
CA GLY A 51 0.39 -0.04 -0.93
C GLY A 51 -0.37 0.82 -1.91
N ILE A 52 -0.38 0.43 -3.17
CA ILE A 52 -1.08 1.15 -4.23
C ILE A 52 -2.04 0.21 -4.94
N LEU A 53 -3.34 0.53 -4.86
CA LEU A 53 -4.38 -0.11 -5.64
C LEU A 53 -4.78 0.85 -6.74
N THR A 54 -4.66 0.42 -8.00
CA THR A 54 -5.01 1.25 -9.15
C THR A 54 -6.39 0.91 -9.68
N GLU A 55 -6.96 1.84 -10.44
CA GLU A 55 -8.21 1.60 -11.16
C GLU A 55 -8.02 0.43 -12.13
N ARG A 56 -9.06 -0.38 -12.29
CA ARG A 56 -9.01 -1.55 -13.16
C ARG A 56 -8.69 -1.14 -14.60
N GLY A 57 -7.74 -1.86 -15.21
CA GLY A 57 -7.35 -1.60 -16.59
C GLY A 57 -6.41 -0.42 -16.78
N THR A 58 -6.02 0.25 -15.71
CA THR A 58 -5.07 1.38 -15.78
C THR A 58 -3.64 0.86 -15.80
N PRO A 59 -2.82 1.26 -16.77
CA PRO A 59 -1.39 0.96 -16.74
C PRO A 59 -0.74 1.62 -15.52
N PHE A 60 0.13 0.89 -14.83
CA PHE A 60 0.84 1.41 -13.66
C PHE A 60 2.33 1.28 -13.83
N ASP A 61 3.03 2.40 -13.78
CA ASP A 61 4.50 2.45 -13.84
C ASP A 61 5.05 2.54 -12.41
N ALA A 62 5.42 1.39 -11.86
CA ALA A 62 5.93 1.31 -10.49
C ALA A 62 7.25 2.08 -10.32
N VAL A 63 8.11 2.09 -11.34
CA VAL A 63 9.40 2.80 -11.28
C VAL A 63 9.18 4.30 -11.18
N ALA A 64 8.28 4.84 -12.00
CA ALA A 64 7.94 6.26 -11.95
C ALA A 64 7.30 6.64 -10.61
N ALA A 65 6.42 5.79 -10.08
CA ALA A 65 5.78 6.03 -8.79
C ALA A 65 6.79 6.04 -7.65
N VAL A 66 7.72 5.09 -7.63
CA VAL A 66 8.81 5.04 -6.64
C VAL A 66 9.67 6.30 -6.72
N ALA A 67 10.04 6.73 -7.92
CA ALA A 67 10.86 7.94 -8.11
C ALA A 67 10.18 9.18 -7.53
N ASP A 68 8.89 9.36 -7.79
CA ASP A 68 8.13 10.49 -7.25
C ASP A 68 8.04 10.42 -5.72
N LEU A 69 7.83 9.24 -5.15
CA LEU A 69 7.74 9.07 -3.70
C LEU A 69 9.09 9.25 -3.00
N VAL A 70 10.16 8.80 -3.61
CA VAL A 70 11.52 9.03 -3.08
C VAL A 70 11.83 10.53 -3.04
N GLU A 71 11.49 11.25 -4.08
CA GLU A 71 11.67 12.71 -4.14
C GLU A 71 10.88 13.42 -3.05
N LEU A 72 9.61 13.04 -2.87
CA LEU A 72 8.75 13.65 -1.86
C LEU A 72 9.21 13.32 -0.44
N THR A 73 9.49 12.06 -0.16
CA THR A 73 9.75 11.59 1.20
C THR A 73 11.19 11.82 1.64
N GLY A 74 12.11 11.97 0.68
CA GLY A 74 13.53 12.14 0.98
C GLY A 74 14.22 10.87 1.44
N THR A 75 13.56 9.72 1.41
CA THR A 75 14.16 8.42 1.73
C THR A 75 14.16 7.53 0.49
N ASP A 76 15.25 6.80 0.27
CA ASP A 76 15.34 5.81 -0.80
C ASP A 76 14.80 4.43 -0.37
N ALA A 77 14.40 4.29 0.89
CA ALA A 77 13.85 3.05 1.43
C ALA A 77 12.34 2.91 1.17
N VAL A 78 11.84 3.47 0.07
CA VAL A 78 10.45 3.33 -0.36
C VAL A 78 10.28 2.02 -1.12
N ASP A 79 9.30 1.23 -0.68
CA ASP A 79 8.94 -0.02 -1.33
C ASP A 79 7.46 0.05 -1.75
N VAL A 80 7.20 0.02 -3.05
CA VAL A 80 5.84 0.12 -3.59
C VAL A 80 5.31 -1.28 -3.91
N ALA A 81 4.18 -1.62 -3.30
CA ALA A 81 3.45 -2.84 -3.61
C ALA A 81 2.24 -2.50 -4.49
N HIS A 82 2.23 -3.00 -5.73
CA HIS A 82 1.09 -2.86 -6.63
C HIS A 82 0.05 -3.93 -6.28
N LEU A 83 -0.96 -3.54 -5.52
CA LEU A 83 -1.90 -4.47 -4.88
C LEU A 83 -2.77 -5.24 -5.88
N ASN A 84 -3.01 -4.69 -7.07
CA ASN A 84 -3.76 -5.37 -8.12
C ASN A 84 -3.11 -6.70 -8.53
N ARG A 85 -1.77 -6.79 -8.41
CA ARG A 85 -1.00 -7.99 -8.76
C ARG A 85 -0.59 -8.81 -7.54
N GLY A 86 -0.84 -8.30 -6.35
CA GLY A 86 -0.50 -8.99 -5.10
C GLY A 86 -1.45 -10.15 -4.81
N GLY A 87 -1.01 -11.05 -3.94
CA GLY A 87 -1.86 -12.12 -3.44
C GLY A 87 -2.78 -11.65 -2.31
N PRO A 88 -3.72 -12.52 -1.87
CA PRO A 88 -4.70 -12.14 -0.83
C PRO A 88 -4.07 -11.72 0.49
N VAL A 89 -2.96 -12.32 0.89
CA VAL A 89 -2.27 -11.98 2.14
C VAL A 89 -1.71 -10.57 2.09
N LEU A 90 -1.04 -10.22 0.98
CA LEU A 90 -0.48 -8.88 0.80
C LEU A 90 -1.59 -7.83 0.75
N ARG A 91 -2.66 -8.07 0.01
CA ARG A 91 -3.80 -7.13 -0.07
C ARG A 91 -4.41 -6.88 1.30
N GLU A 92 -4.63 -7.92 2.09
CA GLU A 92 -5.15 -7.73 3.45
C GLU A 92 -4.18 -6.91 4.31
N ARG A 93 -2.89 -7.26 4.32
CA ARG A 93 -1.89 -6.53 5.11
C ARG A 93 -1.81 -5.06 4.74
N ALA A 94 -1.88 -4.76 3.45
CA ALA A 94 -1.72 -3.40 2.95
C ALA A 94 -3.00 -2.56 3.06
N LEU A 95 -4.17 -3.18 3.11
CA LEU A 95 -5.45 -2.47 3.12
C LEU A 95 -6.11 -2.46 4.51
N VAL A 96 -5.92 -3.51 5.30
CA VAL A 96 -6.56 -3.64 6.61
C VAL A 96 -5.52 -3.42 7.71
N GLY A 97 -5.80 -2.51 8.65
CA GLY A 97 -4.87 -2.20 9.74
C GLY A 97 -3.68 -1.34 9.31
N SER A 98 -3.74 -0.76 8.14
CA SER A 98 -2.72 0.14 7.60
C SER A 98 -3.11 1.60 7.84
N VAL A 99 -2.19 2.52 7.49
CA VAL A 99 -2.48 3.96 7.46
C VAL A 99 -2.98 4.29 6.06
N ALA A 100 -4.27 4.59 5.93
CA ALA A 100 -4.86 4.98 4.65
C ALA A 100 -4.67 6.48 4.44
N LEU A 101 -4.05 6.83 3.32
CA LEU A 101 -3.73 8.24 3.02
C LEU A 101 -4.55 8.79 1.86
N TYR A 102 -5.14 7.94 1.03
CA TYR A 102 -5.88 8.39 -0.15
C TYR A 102 -6.91 7.35 -0.59
N GLU A 103 -8.08 7.83 -0.98
CA GLU A 103 -9.05 7.08 -1.78
C GLU A 103 -9.61 8.00 -2.86
N SER A 104 -9.80 7.47 -4.06
CA SER A 104 -10.21 8.27 -5.23
C SER A 104 -11.64 8.77 -5.13
N VAL A 105 -12.50 7.98 -4.49
CA VAL A 105 -13.90 8.33 -4.22
C VAL A 105 -14.26 7.84 -2.83
N PRO A 106 -15.22 8.48 -2.15
CA PRO A 106 -15.68 8.00 -0.85
C PRO A 106 -16.14 6.54 -0.91
N GLY A 107 -15.64 5.71 -0.02
CA GLY A 107 -15.98 4.29 0.04
C GLY A 107 -15.02 3.37 -0.73
N ALA A 108 -14.11 3.89 -1.53
CA ALA A 108 -13.16 3.05 -2.28
C ALA A 108 -12.29 2.21 -1.36
N LEU A 109 -11.81 2.78 -0.25
CA LEU A 109 -11.03 2.05 0.74
C LEU A 109 -11.85 0.94 1.40
N ALA A 110 -13.06 1.26 1.86
CA ALA A 110 -13.93 0.29 2.51
C ALA A 110 -14.27 -0.88 1.59
N ASP A 111 -14.55 -0.61 0.32
CA ASP A 111 -14.81 -1.64 -0.68
C ASP A 111 -13.59 -2.53 -0.90
N ALA A 112 -12.41 -1.91 -1.01
CA ALA A 112 -11.16 -2.65 -1.19
C ALA A 112 -10.85 -3.54 0.03
N GLN A 113 -11.07 -3.03 1.24
CA GLN A 113 -10.89 -3.78 2.47
C GLN A 113 -11.84 -4.98 2.54
N ALA A 114 -13.10 -4.79 2.21
CA ALA A 114 -14.09 -5.87 2.23
C ALA A 114 -13.72 -6.98 1.24
N ILE A 115 -13.28 -6.62 0.03
CA ILE A 115 -12.84 -7.57 -0.97
C ILE A 115 -11.60 -8.33 -0.48
N ALA A 116 -10.62 -7.63 0.09
CA ALA A 116 -9.40 -8.24 0.58
C ALA A 116 -9.67 -9.24 1.72
N ILE A 117 -10.55 -8.89 2.64
CA ILE A 117 -10.96 -9.78 3.74
C ILE A 117 -11.67 -11.02 3.18
N GLY A 118 -12.59 -10.84 2.23
CA GLY A 118 -13.28 -11.94 1.59
C GLY A 118 -12.35 -12.90 0.88
N GLU A 119 -11.42 -12.38 0.09
CA GLU A 119 -10.41 -13.19 -0.58
C GLU A 119 -9.55 -13.98 0.41
N ARG A 120 -9.17 -13.35 1.51
CA ARG A 120 -8.36 -13.96 2.56
C ARG A 120 -9.09 -15.16 3.18
N ILE A 121 -10.36 -15.00 3.49
CA ILE A 121 -11.20 -16.06 4.07
C ILE A 121 -11.35 -17.23 3.09
N GLU A 122 -11.62 -16.93 1.81
CA GLU A 122 -11.82 -17.96 0.78
C GLU A 122 -10.57 -18.77 0.51
N THR A 123 -9.39 -18.16 0.58
CA THR A 123 -8.13 -18.81 0.22
C THR A 123 -7.41 -19.47 1.39
N ASP A 124 -7.78 -19.16 2.65
CA ASP A 124 -7.14 -19.70 3.84
C ASP A 124 -7.11 -21.24 3.89
N PRO A 125 -8.22 -21.95 3.63
CA PRO A 125 -8.19 -23.42 3.67
C PRO A 125 -7.18 -24.01 2.68
N MET A 126 -7.09 -23.45 1.48
CA MET A 126 -6.17 -23.91 0.45
C MET A 126 -4.71 -23.67 0.85
N ARG A 127 -4.42 -22.49 1.41
CA ARG A 127 -3.06 -22.19 1.89
C ARG A 127 -2.65 -23.12 3.02
N ARG A 128 -3.54 -23.38 3.97
CA ARG A 128 -3.25 -24.30 5.08
C ARG A 128 -2.98 -25.71 4.57
N LEU A 129 -3.75 -26.17 3.60
CA LEU A 129 -3.53 -27.47 2.98
C LEU A 129 -2.15 -27.53 2.30
N ASN A 130 -1.82 -26.52 1.52
CA ASN A 130 -0.53 -26.45 0.82
C ASN A 130 0.65 -26.46 1.80
N LEU A 131 0.56 -25.73 2.91
CA LEU A 131 1.60 -25.71 3.94
C LEU A 131 1.76 -27.06 4.60
N ARG A 132 0.67 -27.79 4.87
CA ARG A 132 0.73 -29.15 5.42
C ARG A 132 1.41 -30.10 4.46
N LEU A 133 1.09 -30.01 3.17
CA LEU A 133 1.71 -30.87 2.14
C LEU A 133 3.21 -30.61 2.02
N LEU A 134 3.64 -29.35 2.13
CA LEU A 134 5.05 -29.00 2.11
C LEU A 134 5.79 -29.44 3.37
N ALA A 135 5.11 -29.50 4.51
CA ALA A 135 5.71 -29.93 5.77
C ALA A 135 5.80 -31.45 5.93
N SER A 136 5.04 -32.20 5.17
CA SER A 136 5.08 -33.66 5.18
C SER A 136 6.13 -34.20 4.20
#